data_ae7a4bf5f7270c115b43cab0c87dfed1
#
_entry.id   ae7a4bf5f7270c115b43cab0c87dfed1
#
_cell.length_a   1.000
_cell.length_b   1.000
_cell.length_c   1.000
_cell.angle_alpha   90.00
_cell.angle_beta   90.00
_cell.angle_gamma   90.00
#
_symmetry.space_group_name_H-M   'P 1'
#
loop_
_entity.id
_entity.type
_entity.pdbx_description
1 polymer ?
#
loop_
_entity_poly.entity_id
_entity_poly.type
_entity_poly.pdbx_seq_one_letter_code
_entity_poly.pdbx_strand_id
1 'polypeptide(L)'
;RTWVCSIADTATRMINVIASITVKASERDTFIEILKANIPKVLEEEGCLEYSATMDFQTELPIQQTNANVVTVIEKWESFSHLEAHFTAPHMLEYKAKVEDMVEDVSLKILKDA
;
A
#
# COMPACT_ATOMS: atom_id res chain seq x y z
N ARG A 1 3.72 10.44 -31.58
CA ARG A 1 4.68 9.51 -31.02
C ARG A 1 4.51 9.34 -29.50
N THR A 2 4.45 10.44 -28.82
CA THR A 2 4.31 10.42 -27.36
C THR A 2 3.03 9.73 -26.90
N TRP A 3 1.94 9.95 -27.60
CA TRP A 3 0.68 9.34 -27.21
C TRP A 3 0.70 7.81 -27.36
N VAL A 4 1.45 7.30 -28.36
CA VAL A 4 1.62 5.84 -28.50
C VAL A 4 2.41 5.30 -27.32
N CYS A 5 3.46 6.01 -26.91
CA CYS A 5 4.23 5.64 -25.74
C CYS A 5 3.38 5.69 -24.47
N SER A 6 2.45 6.66 -24.39
CA SER A 6 1.57 6.78 -23.23
C SER A 6 0.69 5.56 -23.02
N ILE A 7 0.18 4.98 -24.11
CA ILE A 7 -0.65 3.78 -24.01
C ILE A 7 0.19 2.60 -23.52
N ALA A 8 1.38 2.44 -24.06
CA ALA A 8 2.30 1.38 -23.64
C ALA A 8 2.69 1.59 -22.17
N ASP A 9 2.99 2.83 -21.79
CA ASP A 9 3.38 3.17 -20.43
C ASP A 9 2.29 2.83 -19.42
N THR A 10 1.03 3.03 -19.77
CA THR A 10 -0.08 2.74 -18.87
C THR A 10 -0.06 1.27 -18.44
N ALA A 11 0.31 0.37 -19.36
CA ALA A 11 0.33 -1.06 -19.06
C ALA A 11 1.62 -1.53 -18.38
N THR A 12 2.77 -0.91 -18.72
CA THR A 12 4.09 -1.43 -18.34
C THR A 12 4.88 -0.49 -17.42
N ARG A 13 4.39 0.73 -17.22
CA ARG A 13 5.10 1.70 -16.40
C ARG A 13 5.13 1.27 -14.94
N MET A 14 6.32 1.40 -14.35
CA MET A 14 6.49 1.21 -12.92
C MET A 14 5.68 2.25 -12.17
N ILE A 15 5.02 1.84 -11.10
CA ILE A 15 4.21 2.74 -10.29
C ILE A 15 4.58 2.64 -8.81
N ASN A 16 4.31 3.71 -8.09
CA ASN A 16 4.45 3.77 -6.64
C ASN A 16 3.06 3.88 -6.03
N VAL A 17 2.87 3.27 -4.87
CA VAL A 17 1.58 3.31 -4.18
C VAL A 17 1.81 3.77 -2.74
N ILE A 18 0.95 4.68 -2.30
CA ILE A 18 0.89 5.10 -0.90
C ILE A 18 -0.50 4.71 -0.41
N ALA A 19 -0.55 3.71 0.45
CA ALA A 19 -1.81 3.26 1.03
C ALA A 19 -1.87 3.70 2.49
N SER A 20 -2.76 4.65 2.80
CA SER A 20 -2.94 5.13 4.16
C SER A 20 -4.14 4.44 4.78
N ILE A 21 -3.90 3.66 5.83
CA ILE A 21 -4.92 2.83 6.46
C ILE A 21 -5.17 3.35 7.86
N THR A 22 -6.37 3.88 8.08
CA THR A 22 -6.78 4.35 9.41
C THR A 22 -7.42 3.19 10.15
N VAL A 23 -6.93 2.91 11.35
CA VAL A 23 -7.40 1.79 12.16
C VAL A 23 -7.91 2.29 13.50
N LYS A 24 -8.73 1.47 14.15
CA LYS A 24 -9.18 1.76 15.51
C LYS A 24 -7.98 1.79 16.43
N ALA A 25 -7.93 2.80 17.31
CA ALA A 25 -6.77 3.01 18.18
C ALA A 25 -6.42 1.75 18.99
N SER A 26 -7.41 1.05 19.52
CA SER A 26 -7.19 -0.14 20.33
C SER A 26 -6.72 -1.34 19.52
N GLU A 27 -6.83 -1.29 18.19
CA GLU A 27 -6.49 -2.40 17.31
C GLU A 27 -5.20 -2.17 16.53
N ARG A 28 -4.58 -1.00 16.68
CA ARG A 28 -3.43 -0.63 15.86
C ARG A 28 -2.28 -1.65 15.92
N ASP A 29 -1.89 -2.06 17.11
CA ASP A 29 -0.74 -2.95 17.25
C ASP A 29 -1.04 -4.33 16.67
N THR A 30 -2.25 -4.84 16.88
CA THR A 30 -2.68 -6.11 16.31
C THR A 30 -2.74 -6.02 14.78
N PHE A 31 -3.26 -4.91 14.26
CA PHE A 31 -3.31 -4.67 12.82
C PHE A 31 -1.90 -4.71 12.22
N ILE A 32 -0.96 -4.02 12.85
CA ILE A 32 0.44 -3.98 12.35
C ILE A 32 1.05 -5.38 12.32
N GLU A 33 0.79 -6.20 13.34
CA GLU A 33 1.30 -7.57 13.36
C GLU A 33 0.75 -8.39 12.20
N ILE A 34 -0.55 -8.29 11.95
CA ILE A 34 -1.19 -9.02 10.86
C ILE A 34 -0.66 -8.55 9.51
N LEU A 35 -0.53 -7.23 9.34
CA LEU A 35 0.01 -6.64 8.12
C LEU A 35 1.43 -7.14 7.87
N LYS A 36 2.29 -7.05 8.88
CA LYS A 36 3.69 -7.47 8.74
C LYS A 36 3.83 -8.96 8.44
N ALA A 37 2.95 -9.78 9.01
CA ALA A 37 2.97 -11.21 8.74
C ALA A 37 2.63 -11.53 7.28
N ASN A 38 1.88 -10.64 6.61
CA ASN A 38 1.51 -10.82 5.21
C ASN A 38 2.57 -10.30 4.24
N ILE A 39 3.45 -9.39 4.69
CA ILE A 39 4.44 -8.77 3.80
C ILE A 39 5.31 -9.76 3.05
N PRO A 40 5.88 -10.82 3.67
CA PRO A 40 6.70 -11.76 2.91
C PRO A 40 5.95 -12.40 1.73
N LYS A 41 4.66 -12.66 1.89
CA LYS A 41 3.84 -13.22 0.81
C LYS A 41 3.63 -12.22 -0.32
N VAL A 42 3.45 -10.94 0.04
CA VAL A 42 3.30 -9.88 -0.95
C VAL A 42 4.60 -9.70 -1.74
N LEU A 43 5.73 -9.73 -1.06
CA LEU A 43 7.02 -9.55 -1.72
C LEU A 43 7.34 -10.67 -2.71
N GLU A 44 6.67 -11.83 -2.60
CA GLU A 44 6.82 -12.93 -3.55
C GLU A 44 5.90 -12.79 -4.76
N GLU A 45 4.97 -11.83 -4.74
CA GLU A 45 4.08 -11.61 -5.88
C GLU A 45 4.87 -11.09 -7.07
N GLU A 46 4.45 -11.55 -8.26
CA GLU A 46 5.07 -11.09 -9.49
C GLU A 46 4.93 -9.58 -9.61
N GLY A 47 6.04 -8.92 -9.92
CA GLY A 47 6.04 -7.46 -10.14
C GLY A 47 6.10 -6.63 -8.87
N CYS A 48 6.11 -7.23 -7.70
CA CYS A 48 6.25 -6.47 -6.46
C CYS A 48 7.72 -6.12 -6.23
N LEU A 49 8.04 -4.83 -6.26
CA LEU A 49 9.41 -4.35 -6.09
C LEU A 49 9.67 -3.86 -4.67
N GLU A 50 8.64 -3.34 -4.01
CA GLU A 50 8.76 -2.82 -2.66
C GLU A 50 7.40 -2.89 -1.98
N TYR A 51 7.39 -3.22 -0.69
CA TYR A 51 6.16 -3.27 0.09
C TYR A 51 6.56 -3.16 1.55
N SER A 52 6.31 -2.02 2.18
CA SER A 52 6.73 -1.80 3.57
C SER A 52 5.65 -1.08 4.37
N ALA A 53 5.53 -1.49 5.64
CA ALA A 53 4.60 -0.88 6.58
C ALA A 53 5.33 0.22 7.34
N THR A 54 4.71 1.40 7.42
CA THR A 54 5.28 2.55 8.11
C THR A 54 4.26 3.20 9.02
N MET A 55 4.74 3.99 9.96
CA MET A 55 3.93 4.89 10.78
C MET A 55 4.56 6.26 10.73
N ASP A 56 3.79 7.28 11.09
CA ASP A 56 4.33 8.64 11.11
C ASP A 56 5.49 8.74 12.10
N PHE A 57 6.54 9.42 11.67
CA PHE A 57 7.68 9.74 12.52
C PHE A 57 7.46 11.16 13.05
N GLN A 58 7.21 11.30 14.34
CA GLN A 58 6.88 12.58 14.93
C GLN A 58 8.07 13.52 14.91
N THR A 59 7.86 14.74 14.38
CA THR A 59 8.85 15.81 14.40
C THR A 59 8.22 17.08 14.94
N GLU A 60 9.01 18.16 15.01
CA GLU A 60 8.52 19.46 15.42
C GLU A 60 8.22 20.40 14.25
N LEU A 61 8.26 19.87 13.02
CA LEU A 61 7.99 20.67 11.84
C LEU A 61 6.51 21.07 11.82
N PRO A 62 6.20 22.38 11.78
CA PRO A 62 4.81 22.85 11.86
C PRO A 62 3.91 22.36 10.72
N ILE A 63 4.50 22.12 9.54
CA ILE A 63 3.71 21.69 8.38
C ILE A 63 3.45 20.20 8.35
N GLN A 64 4.09 19.43 9.22
CA GLN A 64 3.87 18.00 9.26
C GLN A 64 2.50 17.67 9.86
N GLN A 65 1.79 16.77 9.20
CA GLN A 65 0.54 16.23 9.73
C GLN A 65 0.81 14.80 10.18
N THR A 66 0.42 14.47 11.40
CA THR A 66 0.61 13.14 11.94
C THR A 66 -0.71 12.57 12.47
N ASN A 67 -0.82 11.25 12.41
CA ASN A 67 -1.95 10.54 12.97
C ASN A 67 -1.47 9.19 13.47
N ALA A 68 -1.52 8.99 14.78
CA ALA A 68 -1.02 7.77 15.40
C ALA A 68 -1.83 6.53 15.00
N ASN A 69 -3.02 6.72 14.46
CA ASN A 69 -3.90 5.62 14.07
C ASN A 69 -3.85 5.32 12.57
N VAL A 70 -2.91 5.92 11.85
CA VAL A 70 -2.72 5.65 10.44
C VAL A 70 -1.44 4.84 10.23
N VAL A 71 -1.59 3.74 9.54
CA VAL A 71 -0.46 2.91 9.08
C VAL A 71 -0.35 3.13 7.58
N THR A 72 0.82 3.55 7.11
CA THR A 72 1.02 3.84 5.71
C THR A 72 1.89 2.78 5.06
N VAL A 73 1.34 2.11 4.05
CA VAL A 73 2.08 1.11 3.29
C VAL A 73 2.66 1.80 2.06
N ILE A 74 3.96 1.66 1.89
CA ILE A 74 4.67 2.22 0.74
C ILE A 74 5.00 1.06 -0.19
N GLU A 75 4.57 1.17 -1.45
CA GLU A 75 4.67 0.07 -2.40
C GLU A 75 5.25 0.53 -3.73
N LYS A 76 5.91 -0.39 -4.41
CA LYS A 76 6.38 -0.17 -5.77
C LYS A 76 6.09 -1.42 -6.58
N TRP A 77 5.50 -1.25 -7.76
CA TRP A 77 5.11 -2.34 -8.64
C TRP A 77 5.63 -2.09 -10.05
N GLU A 78 5.97 -3.17 -10.75
CA GLU A 78 6.47 -3.07 -12.13
C GLU A 78 5.43 -2.48 -13.08
N SER A 79 4.14 -2.70 -12.80
CA SER A 79 3.07 -2.16 -13.62
C SER A 79 1.77 -2.15 -12.84
N PHE A 80 0.78 -1.42 -13.37
CA PHE A 80 -0.56 -1.41 -12.78
C PHE A 80 -1.20 -2.79 -12.82
N SER A 81 -0.94 -3.57 -13.88
CA SER A 81 -1.49 -4.93 -13.97
C SER A 81 -1.05 -5.80 -12.80
N HIS A 82 0.20 -5.65 -12.38
CA HIS A 82 0.71 -6.40 -11.23
C HIS A 82 0.02 -5.95 -9.94
N LEU A 83 -0.21 -4.65 -9.80
CA LEU A 83 -0.96 -4.13 -8.65
C LEU A 83 -2.40 -4.66 -8.63
N GLU A 84 -3.05 -4.70 -9.78
CA GLU A 84 -4.41 -5.22 -9.87
C GLU A 84 -4.47 -6.67 -9.41
N ALA A 85 -3.53 -7.48 -9.87
CA ALA A 85 -3.46 -8.89 -9.47
C ALA A 85 -3.26 -9.04 -7.95
N HIS A 86 -2.49 -8.12 -7.37
CA HIS A 86 -2.25 -8.09 -5.93
C HIS A 86 -3.56 -8.00 -5.13
N PHE A 87 -4.49 -7.17 -5.57
CA PHE A 87 -5.73 -6.95 -4.82
C PHE A 87 -6.58 -8.20 -4.65
N THR A 88 -6.45 -9.16 -5.55
CA THR A 88 -7.25 -10.40 -5.52
C THR A 88 -6.43 -11.64 -5.20
N ALA A 89 -5.16 -11.47 -4.85
CA ALA A 89 -4.32 -12.60 -4.45
C ALA A 89 -4.91 -13.29 -3.20
N PRO A 90 -4.85 -14.63 -3.13
CA PRO A 90 -5.45 -15.37 -2.01
C PRO A 90 -5.01 -14.87 -0.63
N HIS A 91 -3.72 -14.58 -0.45
CA HIS A 91 -3.21 -14.09 0.84
C HIS A 91 -3.75 -12.68 1.15
N MET A 92 -4.07 -11.87 0.12
CA MET A 92 -4.66 -10.55 0.35
C MET A 92 -6.12 -10.66 0.76
N LEU A 93 -6.85 -11.58 0.16
CA LEU A 93 -8.25 -11.81 0.55
C LEU A 93 -8.32 -12.29 2.00
N GLU A 94 -7.41 -13.17 2.38
CA GLU A 94 -7.31 -13.68 3.74
C GLU A 94 -6.92 -12.57 4.72
N TYR A 95 -5.93 -11.76 4.36
CA TYR A 95 -5.51 -10.62 5.16
C TYR A 95 -6.67 -9.63 5.37
N LYS A 96 -7.39 -9.29 4.29
CA LYS A 96 -8.52 -8.36 4.38
C LYS A 96 -9.60 -8.86 5.32
N ALA A 97 -9.89 -10.16 5.27
CA ALA A 97 -10.89 -10.76 6.16
C ALA A 97 -10.46 -10.64 7.63
N LYS A 98 -9.17 -10.79 7.89
CA LYS A 98 -8.66 -10.70 9.26
C LYS A 98 -8.73 -9.31 9.86
N VAL A 99 -8.61 -8.27 9.03
CA VAL A 99 -8.49 -6.90 9.52
C VAL A 99 -9.73 -6.03 9.29
N GLU A 100 -10.77 -6.58 8.65
CA GLU A 100 -11.91 -5.75 8.24
C GLU A 100 -12.59 -5.03 9.41
N ASP A 101 -12.62 -5.63 10.60
CA ASP A 101 -13.22 -5.00 11.78
C ASP A 101 -12.29 -3.98 12.44
N MET A 102 -11.03 -3.95 12.07
CA MET A 102 -10.03 -3.05 12.62
C MET A 102 -9.90 -1.77 11.81
N VAL A 103 -10.20 -1.83 10.52
CA VAL A 103 -9.98 -0.74 9.56
C VAL A 103 -11.19 0.18 9.54
N GLU A 104 -10.93 1.50 9.67
CA GLU A 104 -11.98 2.52 9.58
C GLU A 104 -11.99 3.20 8.22
N ASP A 105 -10.84 3.33 7.58
CA ASP A 105 -10.75 4.01 6.30
C ASP A 105 -9.46 3.59 5.57
N VAL A 106 -9.52 3.61 4.24
CA VAL A 106 -8.35 3.35 3.40
C VAL A 106 -8.29 4.41 2.32
N SER A 107 -7.13 5.03 2.16
CA SER A 107 -6.88 6.00 1.11
C SER A 107 -5.71 5.49 0.26
N LEU A 108 -5.89 5.49 -1.05
CA LEU A 108 -4.85 5.06 -1.98
C LEU A 108 -4.40 6.21 -2.86
N LYS A 109 -3.09 6.34 -3.00
CA LYS A 109 -2.49 7.15 -4.05
C LYS A 109 -1.67 6.23 -4.93
N ILE A 110 -1.93 6.26 -6.21
CA ILE A 110 -1.20 5.48 -7.21
C ILE A 110 -0.47 6.49 -8.07
N LEU A 111 0.84 6.44 -8.05
CA LEU A 111 1.71 7.50 -8.56
C LEU A 111 2.60 6.99 -9.68
N LYS A 112 2.85 7.85 -10.65
CA LYS A 112 3.83 7.60 -11.71
C LYS A 112 4.81 8.76 -11.73
N ASP A 113 5.95 8.57 -12.35
CA ASP A 113 6.90 9.67 -12.53
C ASP A 113 6.24 10.81 -13.31
N ALA A 114 6.53 12.01 -12.88
CA ALA A 114 5.98 13.20 -13.51
C ALA A 114 6.63 13.47 -14.86
#